data_c1eb5bb19e34f24427138ebd5e938676
#
_entry.id   c1eb5bb19e34f24427138ebd5e938676
#
_cell.length_a   1.000
_cell.length_b   1.000
_cell.length_c   1.000
_cell.angle_alpha   90.00
_cell.angle_beta   90.00
_cell.angle_gamma   90.00
#
_symmetry.space_group_name_H-M   'P 1'
#
loop_
_entity.id
_entity.type
_entity.pdbx_description
1 polymer ?
#
loop_
_entity_poly.entity_id
_entity_poly.type
_entity_poly.pdbx_seq_one_letter_code
_entity_poly.pdbx_strand_id
1 'polypeptide(L)'
;NAVLRRFLREGGKLVESDDPCVEYSFPTWLYEKLQESYGQEQALEIMKNSNEHAPMFLRVENSKISTADYLQLLHKQEIKATLVDESSCTILLEEPTYVDRLPFFKEGYVAVQDLAAQLASPLLELKEGDNVLDTCCAPGGKSAHILDIAPNVTLTCADVDEQRLNSAKTNLQRLNRTPKFLHLDFSADISGIKETFDKILVDAPCSGTGVI
;
A
#
# COMPACT_ATOMS: atom_id res chain seq x y z
N ASN A 1 -13.95 7.37 22.75
CA ASN A 1 -14.62 8.65 23.05
C ASN A 1 -14.80 8.95 24.53
N ALA A 2 -15.22 7.97 25.40
CA ALA A 2 -15.43 8.22 26.83
C ALA A 2 -14.11 8.52 27.56
N VAL A 3 -13.04 7.78 27.27
CA VAL A 3 -11.69 7.97 27.84
C VAL A 3 -11.13 9.34 27.46
N LEU A 4 -11.18 9.72 26.19
CA LEU A 4 -10.71 11.03 25.73
C LEU A 4 -11.48 12.20 26.36
N ARG A 5 -12.82 12.07 26.49
CA ARG A 5 -13.64 13.11 27.15
C ARG A 5 -13.32 13.21 28.64
N ARG A 6 -13.01 12.09 29.29
CA ARG A 6 -12.59 12.08 30.69
C ARG A 6 -11.20 12.76 30.82
N PHE A 7 -10.25 12.39 29.99
CA PHE A 7 -8.91 12.99 29.95
C PHE A 7 -8.97 14.52 29.78
N LEU A 8 -9.75 15.01 28.83
CA LEU A 8 -9.93 16.45 28.61
C LEU A 8 -10.58 17.15 29.82
N ARG A 9 -11.57 16.53 30.50
CA ARG A 9 -12.19 17.08 31.71
C ARG A 9 -11.26 17.12 32.91
N GLU A 10 -10.32 16.18 32.99
CA GLU A 10 -9.29 16.12 34.05
C GLU A 10 -8.09 17.03 33.76
N GLY A 11 -8.19 17.91 32.76
CA GLY A 11 -7.18 18.94 32.44
C GLY A 11 -6.20 18.55 31.35
N GLY A 12 -6.35 17.37 30.70
CA GLY A 12 -5.56 16.99 29.52
C GLY A 12 -4.05 16.83 29.77
N LYS A 13 -3.63 16.60 31.00
CA LYS A 13 -2.21 16.43 31.34
C LYS A 13 -1.72 15.04 30.93
N LEU A 14 -0.73 15.01 30.07
CA LEU A 14 0.01 13.78 29.77
C LEU A 14 0.91 13.42 30.96
N VAL A 15 1.10 12.13 31.17
CA VAL A 15 2.06 11.62 32.14
C VAL A 15 3.43 11.69 31.47
N GLU A 16 4.33 12.50 32.02
CA GLU A 16 5.74 12.46 31.63
C GLU A 16 6.35 11.16 32.13
N SER A 17 7.05 10.46 31.28
CA SER A 17 7.69 9.19 31.60
C SER A 17 9.02 9.08 30.85
N ASP A 18 10.04 8.60 31.53
CA ASP A 18 11.33 8.25 30.92
C ASP A 18 11.30 6.84 30.28
N ASP A 19 10.16 6.13 30.38
CA ASP A 19 9.96 4.83 29.76
C ASP A 19 9.56 5.02 28.29
N PRO A 20 10.39 4.59 27.31
CA PRO A 20 10.09 4.72 25.89
C PRO A 20 8.77 4.04 25.47
N CYS A 21 8.40 2.96 26.16
CA CYS A 21 7.15 2.26 25.88
C CYS A 21 5.93 3.12 26.20
N VAL A 22 6.02 3.96 27.23
CA VAL A 22 4.97 4.93 27.60
C VAL A 22 5.01 6.13 26.65
N GLU A 23 6.20 6.70 26.41
CA GLU A 23 6.39 7.88 25.57
C GLU A 23 5.87 7.66 24.14
N TYR A 24 6.24 6.52 23.51
CA TYR A 24 5.86 6.21 22.13
C TYR A 24 4.62 5.31 22.03
N SER A 25 3.98 4.95 23.15
CA SER A 25 2.78 4.08 23.17
C SER A 25 3.02 2.69 22.57
N PHE A 26 4.21 2.13 22.78
CA PHE A 26 4.57 0.78 22.31
C PHE A 26 4.42 -0.26 23.42
N PRO A 27 3.97 -1.49 23.09
CA PRO A 27 4.00 -2.57 24.08
C PRO A 27 5.44 -3.02 24.35
N THR A 28 5.76 -3.30 25.62
CA THR A 28 7.12 -3.64 26.09
C THR A 28 7.72 -4.81 25.28
N TRP A 29 6.94 -5.85 25.01
CA TRP A 29 7.43 -7.02 24.24
C TRP A 29 7.91 -6.65 22.82
N LEU A 30 7.29 -5.64 22.18
CA LEU A 30 7.68 -5.20 20.84
C LEU A 30 8.97 -4.36 20.92
N TYR A 31 9.07 -3.48 21.90
CA TYR A 31 10.30 -2.73 22.16
C TYR A 31 11.50 -3.66 22.42
N GLU A 32 11.32 -4.68 23.28
CA GLU A 32 12.35 -5.67 23.56
C GLU A 32 12.80 -6.40 22.29
N LYS A 33 11.88 -6.79 21.43
CA LYS A 33 12.18 -7.43 20.13
C LYS A 33 12.90 -6.50 19.16
N LEU A 34 12.50 -5.25 19.08
CA LEU A 34 13.21 -4.24 18.27
C LEU A 34 14.62 -4.01 18.80
N GLN A 35 14.79 -3.90 20.13
CA GLN A 35 16.08 -3.72 20.76
C GLN A 35 17.02 -4.93 20.55
N GLU A 36 16.47 -6.14 20.64
CA GLU A 36 17.22 -7.39 20.36
C GLU A 36 17.73 -7.43 18.91
N SER A 37 16.90 -6.97 17.96
CA SER A 37 17.17 -7.08 16.52
C SER A 37 18.04 -5.94 15.97
N TYR A 38 17.86 -4.72 16.47
CA TYR A 38 18.44 -3.50 15.89
C TYR A 38 19.28 -2.68 16.85
N GLY A 39 19.33 -3.05 18.15
CA GLY A 39 19.94 -2.25 19.20
C GLY A 39 19.04 -1.12 19.69
N GLN A 40 19.41 -0.52 20.82
CA GLN A 40 18.59 0.46 21.53
C GLN A 40 18.31 1.73 20.70
N GLU A 41 19.33 2.29 20.08
CA GLU A 41 19.22 3.55 19.34
C GLU A 41 18.24 3.43 18.16
N GLN A 42 18.42 2.39 17.34
CA GLN A 42 17.54 2.16 16.19
C GLN A 42 16.12 1.75 16.61
N ALA A 43 15.97 1.00 17.71
CA ALA A 43 14.65 0.66 18.25
C ALA A 43 13.86 1.93 18.64
N LEU A 44 14.50 2.90 19.31
CA LEU A 44 13.87 4.17 19.66
C LEU A 44 13.51 4.99 18.41
N GLU A 45 14.39 5.02 17.42
CA GLU A 45 14.13 5.71 16.15
C GLU A 45 12.93 5.08 15.40
N ILE A 46 12.83 3.74 15.36
CA ILE A 46 11.69 3.03 14.78
C ILE A 46 10.39 3.42 15.51
N MET A 47 10.39 3.41 16.86
CA MET A 47 9.21 3.75 17.65
C MET A 47 8.77 5.19 17.40
N LYS A 48 9.73 6.14 17.38
CA LYS A 48 9.47 7.54 17.06
C LYS A 48 8.87 7.72 15.68
N ASN A 49 9.50 7.13 14.65
CA ASN A 49 9.06 7.26 13.26
C ASN A 49 7.71 6.59 13.01
N SER A 50 7.38 5.52 13.76
CA SER A 50 6.07 4.86 13.67
C SER A 50 4.90 5.73 14.15
N ASN A 51 5.17 6.75 14.96
CA ASN A 51 4.18 7.71 15.45
C ASN A 51 4.02 8.94 14.52
N GLU A 52 4.88 9.07 13.52
CA GLU A 52 4.74 10.13 12.52
C GLU A 52 3.67 9.78 11.49
N HIS A 53 3.15 10.80 10.80
CA HIS A 53 2.24 10.55 9.70
C HIS A 53 2.93 9.76 8.59
N ALA A 54 2.29 8.67 8.17
CA ALA A 54 2.79 7.89 7.04
C ALA A 54 2.86 8.78 5.78
N PRO A 55 3.96 8.73 5.01
CA PRO A 55 4.06 9.43 3.74
C PRO A 55 3.00 8.92 2.77
N MET A 56 2.40 9.82 1.99
CA MET A 56 1.42 9.43 0.99
C MET A 56 2.06 9.42 -0.39
N PHE A 57 2.26 8.22 -0.93
CA PHE A 57 2.76 8.02 -2.27
C PHE A 57 1.62 7.77 -3.26
N LEU A 58 1.75 8.37 -4.43
CA LEU A 58 0.87 8.17 -5.55
C LEU A 58 1.62 7.46 -6.67
N ARG A 59 1.01 6.44 -7.25
CA ARG A 59 1.47 5.83 -8.49
C ARG A 59 0.62 6.36 -9.65
N VAL A 60 1.26 6.99 -10.60
CA VAL A 60 0.61 7.53 -11.81
C VAL A 60 0.43 6.41 -12.83
N GLU A 61 -0.75 6.32 -13.44
CA GLU A 61 -1.05 5.39 -14.53
C GLU A 61 -0.49 5.94 -15.84
N ASN A 62 0.75 5.59 -16.16
CA ASN A 62 1.49 6.14 -17.31
C ASN A 62 0.85 5.82 -18.65
N SER A 63 -0.05 4.84 -18.71
CA SER A 63 -0.89 4.60 -19.89
C SER A 63 -1.92 5.72 -20.17
N LYS A 64 -2.14 6.63 -19.21
CA LYS A 64 -3.14 7.72 -19.31
C LYS A 64 -2.51 9.12 -19.31
N ILE A 65 -1.48 9.32 -18.51
CA ILE A 65 -0.82 10.62 -18.35
C ILE A 65 0.64 10.42 -17.91
N SER A 66 1.53 11.32 -18.34
CA SER A 66 2.90 11.30 -17.82
C SER A 66 2.95 11.74 -16.35
N THR A 67 3.92 11.21 -15.59
CA THR A 67 4.10 11.58 -14.18
C THR A 67 4.35 13.09 -14.02
N ALA A 68 5.11 13.69 -14.93
CA ALA A 68 5.38 15.13 -14.94
C ALA A 68 4.11 15.96 -15.16
N ASP A 69 3.25 15.57 -16.10
CA ASP A 69 1.98 16.26 -16.33
C ASP A 69 1.02 16.12 -15.16
N TYR A 70 0.98 14.93 -14.52
CA TYR A 70 0.15 14.73 -13.33
C TYR A 70 0.65 15.57 -12.15
N LEU A 71 1.98 15.69 -11.98
CA LEU A 71 2.55 16.60 -10.97
C LEU A 71 2.11 18.05 -11.20
N GLN A 72 2.09 18.52 -12.46
CA GLN A 72 1.59 19.85 -12.77
C GLN A 72 0.09 20.03 -12.44
N LEU A 73 -0.73 18.97 -12.62
CA LEU A 73 -2.14 19.00 -12.20
C LEU A 73 -2.28 19.15 -10.69
N LEU A 74 -1.45 18.44 -9.90
CA LEU A 74 -1.44 18.59 -8.44
C LEU A 74 -1.09 20.02 -8.04
N HIS A 75 -0.03 20.59 -8.61
CA HIS A 75 0.40 21.97 -8.32
C HIS A 75 -0.66 23.01 -8.70
N LYS A 76 -1.39 22.82 -9.80
CA LYS A 76 -2.51 23.72 -10.20
C LYS A 76 -3.67 23.67 -9.18
N GLN A 77 -3.80 22.60 -8.42
CA GLN A 77 -4.77 22.45 -7.34
C GLN A 77 -4.20 22.77 -5.95
N GLU A 78 -3.03 23.42 -5.92
CA GLU A 78 -2.33 23.79 -4.68
C GLU A 78 -1.97 22.57 -3.79
N ILE A 79 -1.88 21.38 -4.38
CA ILE A 79 -1.39 20.17 -3.71
C ILE A 79 0.11 20.10 -3.91
N LYS A 80 0.86 20.27 -2.83
CA LYS A 80 2.31 20.21 -2.84
C LYS A 80 2.78 18.77 -2.96
N ALA A 81 3.62 18.51 -3.93
CA ALA A 81 4.10 17.18 -4.26
C ALA A 81 5.45 17.24 -4.99
N THR A 82 6.21 16.15 -4.93
CA THR A 82 7.51 16.00 -5.60
C THR A 82 7.60 14.66 -6.30
N LEU A 83 8.40 14.58 -7.37
CA LEU A 83 8.79 13.30 -7.96
C LEU A 83 9.74 12.57 -7.00
N VAL A 84 9.56 11.27 -6.85
CA VAL A 84 10.51 10.45 -6.08
C VAL A 84 11.80 10.25 -6.90
N ASP A 85 11.64 10.00 -8.20
CA ASP A 85 12.70 9.84 -9.18
C ASP A 85 12.12 10.22 -10.56
N GLU A 86 12.94 10.87 -11.42
CA GLU A 86 12.52 11.30 -12.76
C GLU A 86 12.07 10.15 -13.66
N SER A 87 12.60 8.95 -13.45
CA SER A 87 12.24 7.73 -14.20
C SER A 87 11.04 6.99 -13.63
N SER A 88 10.57 7.36 -12.43
CA SER A 88 9.50 6.63 -11.73
C SER A 88 8.11 7.16 -12.08
N CYS A 89 7.11 6.29 -11.90
CA CYS A 89 5.69 6.68 -11.92
C CYS A 89 5.20 7.19 -10.55
N THR A 90 6.13 7.54 -9.64
CA THR A 90 5.83 7.79 -8.23
C THR A 90 5.95 9.26 -7.87
N ILE A 91 4.90 9.76 -7.23
CA ILE A 91 4.85 11.10 -6.65
C ILE A 91 4.69 10.97 -5.14
N LEU A 92 5.46 11.76 -4.38
CA LEU A 92 5.30 11.93 -2.94
C LEU A 92 4.53 13.22 -2.67
N LEU A 93 3.45 13.14 -1.91
CA LEU A 93 2.76 14.31 -1.38
C LEU A 93 3.49 14.84 -0.14
N GLU A 94 3.68 16.16 -0.01
CA GLU A 94 4.22 16.76 1.21
C GLU A 94 3.31 16.55 2.41
N GLU A 95 1.99 16.58 2.19
CA GLU A 95 0.99 16.30 3.19
C GLU A 95 -0.05 15.30 2.64
N PRO A 96 -0.44 14.28 3.44
CA PRO A 96 -1.53 13.38 3.04
C PRO A 96 -2.83 14.14 2.77
N THR A 97 -3.57 13.72 1.76
CA THR A 97 -4.85 14.32 1.40
C THR A 97 -5.92 13.27 1.13
N TYR A 98 -7.19 13.69 1.13
CA TYR A 98 -8.29 12.81 0.72
C TYR A 98 -8.21 12.51 -0.78
N VAL A 99 -8.48 11.27 -1.17
CA VAL A 99 -8.42 10.83 -2.58
C VAL A 99 -9.39 11.60 -3.49
N ASP A 100 -10.49 12.10 -2.95
CA ASP A 100 -11.45 12.92 -3.71
C ASP A 100 -10.89 14.29 -4.12
N ARG A 101 -9.79 14.74 -3.52
CA ARG A 101 -9.08 15.96 -3.90
C ARG A 101 -8.02 15.72 -4.99
N LEU A 102 -7.70 14.46 -5.27
CA LEU A 102 -6.72 14.12 -6.29
C LEU A 102 -7.35 14.25 -7.69
N PRO A 103 -6.74 15.02 -8.60
CA PRO A 103 -7.26 15.19 -9.96
C PRO A 103 -7.45 13.84 -10.65
N PHE A 104 -8.62 13.64 -11.23
CA PHE A 104 -8.95 12.44 -12.02
C PHE A 104 -8.71 11.11 -11.30
N PHE A 105 -8.80 11.09 -9.95
CA PHE A 105 -8.68 9.85 -9.18
C PHE A 105 -9.78 8.84 -9.56
N LYS A 106 -11.02 9.32 -9.69
CA LYS A 106 -12.18 8.47 -10.06
C LYS A 106 -12.05 7.91 -11.47
N GLU A 107 -11.41 8.64 -12.36
CA GLU A 107 -11.13 8.23 -13.74
C GLU A 107 -9.89 7.31 -13.84
N GLY A 108 -9.24 7.03 -12.70
CA GLY A 108 -8.15 6.09 -12.59
C GLY A 108 -6.83 6.58 -13.18
N TYR A 109 -6.54 7.89 -13.09
CA TYR A 109 -5.24 8.45 -13.52
C TYR A 109 -4.14 8.17 -12.51
N VAL A 110 -4.53 7.89 -11.28
CA VAL A 110 -3.60 7.68 -10.18
C VAL A 110 -4.16 6.66 -9.17
N ALA A 111 -3.26 5.95 -8.52
CA ALA A 111 -3.55 5.08 -7.38
C ALA A 111 -2.71 5.50 -6.17
N VAL A 112 -3.27 5.39 -4.96
CA VAL A 112 -2.48 5.48 -3.73
C VAL A 112 -1.81 4.14 -3.52
N GLN A 113 -0.47 4.14 -3.49
CA GLN A 113 0.30 2.92 -3.30
C GLN A 113 1.65 3.26 -2.66
N ASP A 114 1.99 2.58 -1.57
CA ASP A 114 3.28 2.73 -0.90
C ASP A 114 4.45 2.49 -1.86
N LEU A 115 5.56 3.22 -1.65
CA LEU A 115 6.73 3.16 -2.52
C LEU A 115 7.31 1.74 -2.61
N ALA A 116 7.46 1.06 -1.47
CA ALA A 116 7.99 -0.31 -1.47
C ALA A 116 7.04 -1.29 -2.18
N ALA A 117 5.73 -1.11 -2.04
CA ALA A 117 4.73 -1.92 -2.75
C ALA A 117 4.79 -1.74 -4.27
N GLN A 118 5.24 -0.58 -4.76
CA GLN A 118 5.41 -0.33 -6.20
C GLN A 118 6.58 -1.11 -6.81
N LEU A 119 7.56 -1.55 -6.00
CA LEU A 119 8.69 -2.35 -6.48
C LEU A 119 8.31 -3.80 -6.82
N ALA A 120 7.21 -4.31 -6.28
CA ALA A 120 6.82 -5.71 -6.45
C ALA A 120 6.54 -6.09 -7.91
N SER A 121 5.84 -5.25 -8.67
CA SER A 121 5.48 -5.55 -10.07
C SER A 121 6.69 -5.55 -11.02
N PRO A 122 7.62 -4.58 -10.98
CA PRO A 122 8.86 -4.62 -11.77
C PRO A 122 9.73 -5.86 -11.49
N LEU A 123 9.80 -6.31 -10.23
CA LEU A 123 10.58 -7.49 -9.85
C LEU A 123 10.07 -8.81 -10.46
N LEU A 124 8.84 -8.84 -10.97
CA LEU A 124 8.32 -10.01 -11.68
C LEU A 124 8.97 -10.20 -13.06
N GLU A 125 9.66 -9.17 -13.61
CA GLU A 125 10.29 -9.24 -14.95
C GLU A 125 9.33 -9.78 -16.01
N LEU A 126 8.14 -9.16 -16.08
CA LEU A 126 7.02 -9.58 -16.92
C LEU A 126 7.37 -9.52 -18.41
N LYS A 127 6.92 -10.52 -19.15
CA LYS A 127 7.04 -10.60 -20.61
C LYS A 127 5.66 -10.62 -21.27
N GLU A 128 5.61 -10.20 -22.51
CA GLU A 128 4.38 -10.27 -23.30
C GLU A 128 3.86 -11.71 -23.36
N GLY A 129 2.58 -11.88 -23.06
CA GLY A 129 1.92 -13.17 -23.07
C GLY A 129 2.07 -14.00 -21.79
N ASP A 130 2.85 -13.55 -20.80
CA ASP A 130 2.94 -14.27 -19.52
C ASP A 130 1.57 -14.49 -18.89
N ASN A 131 1.38 -15.69 -18.32
CA ASN A 131 0.26 -16.02 -17.46
C ASN A 131 0.67 -15.75 -16.00
N VAL A 132 0.04 -14.78 -15.36
CA VAL A 132 0.44 -14.25 -14.06
C VAL A 132 -0.63 -14.54 -13.02
N LEU A 133 -0.22 -14.96 -11.82
CA LEU A 133 -1.10 -15.13 -10.66
C LEU A 133 -0.70 -14.15 -9.55
N ASP A 134 -1.68 -13.38 -9.06
CA ASP A 134 -1.56 -12.62 -7.80
C ASP A 134 -2.43 -13.32 -6.75
N THR A 135 -1.80 -13.98 -5.77
CA THR A 135 -2.46 -14.90 -4.83
C THR A 135 -3.19 -14.21 -3.68
N CYS A 136 -2.84 -12.95 -3.39
CA CYS A 136 -3.40 -12.14 -2.29
C CYS A 136 -3.66 -10.72 -2.81
N CYS A 137 -4.49 -10.62 -3.84
CA CYS A 137 -4.55 -9.44 -4.70
C CYS A 137 -5.16 -8.19 -4.06
N ALA A 138 -6.00 -8.35 -3.03
CA ALA A 138 -6.75 -7.23 -2.48
C ALA A 138 -5.86 -6.22 -1.71
N PRO A 139 -6.09 -4.93 -1.91
CA PRO A 139 -7.17 -4.24 -2.64
C PRO A 139 -6.92 -4.01 -4.14
N GLY A 140 -5.97 -4.69 -4.79
CA GLY A 140 -5.73 -4.63 -6.24
C GLY A 140 -4.66 -3.65 -6.70
N GLY A 141 -3.89 -3.04 -5.79
CA GLY A 141 -2.87 -2.05 -6.14
C GLY A 141 -1.70 -2.65 -6.94
N LYS A 142 -1.18 -3.81 -6.51
CA LYS A 142 -0.12 -4.55 -7.21
C LYS A 142 -0.61 -5.15 -8.52
N SER A 143 -1.82 -5.75 -8.51
CA SER A 143 -2.48 -6.25 -9.72
C SER A 143 -2.67 -5.16 -10.78
N ALA A 144 -3.09 -3.95 -10.39
CA ALA A 144 -3.22 -2.82 -11.30
C ALA A 144 -1.87 -2.42 -11.89
N HIS A 145 -0.82 -2.39 -11.06
CA HIS A 145 0.53 -2.05 -11.51
C HIS A 145 1.09 -3.09 -12.49
N ILE A 146 0.86 -4.38 -12.26
CA ILE A 146 1.20 -5.44 -13.23
C ILE A 146 0.60 -5.12 -14.61
N LEU A 147 -0.70 -4.79 -14.66
CA LEU A 147 -1.40 -4.50 -15.91
C LEU A 147 -1.06 -3.12 -16.51
N ASP A 148 -0.47 -2.21 -15.73
CA ASP A 148 0.03 -0.93 -16.25
C ASP A 148 1.37 -1.11 -16.97
N ILE A 149 2.31 -1.85 -16.36
CA ILE A 149 3.64 -2.08 -16.95
C ILE A 149 3.67 -3.18 -18.01
N ALA A 150 2.72 -4.13 -17.96
CA ALA A 150 2.62 -5.25 -18.90
C ALA A 150 1.15 -5.49 -19.31
N PRO A 151 0.60 -4.65 -20.22
CA PRO A 151 -0.83 -4.72 -20.57
C PRO A 151 -1.23 -5.99 -21.31
N ASN A 152 -0.28 -6.73 -21.88
CA ASN A 152 -0.51 -7.93 -22.70
C ASN A 152 -0.33 -9.26 -21.92
N VAL A 153 -0.19 -9.22 -20.59
CA VAL A 153 -0.20 -10.42 -19.76
C VAL A 153 -1.62 -10.90 -19.47
N THR A 154 -1.77 -12.19 -19.21
CA THR A 154 -3.02 -12.75 -18.68
C THR A 154 -2.91 -12.79 -17.16
N LEU A 155 -3.64 -11.91 -16.45
CA LEU A 155 -3.59 -11.84 -15.00
C LEU A 155 -4.79 -12.53 -14.36
N THR A 156 -4.51 -13.39 -13.38
CA THR A 156 -5.50 -13.96 -12.44
C THR A 156 -5.27 -13.36 -11.07
N CYS A 157 -6.27 -12.67 -10.55
CA CYS A 157 -6.28 -12.07 -9.22
C CYS A 157 -7.04 -12.96 -8.25
N ALA A 158 -6.40 -13.42 -7.19
CA ALA A 158 -7.03 -14.28 -6.20
C ALA A 158 -6.97 -13.68 -4.79
N ASP A 159 -7.95 -14.00 -3.98
CA ASP A 159 -7.95 -13.71 -2.54
C ASP A 159 -8.82 -14.74 -1.82
N VAL A 160 -8.50 -15.04 -0.56
CA VAL A 160 -9.26 -15.95 0.30
C VAL A 160 -10.55 -15.33 0.83
N ASP A 161 -10.61 -14.01 0.88
CA ASP A 161 -11.76 -13.25 1.37
C ASP A 161 -12.55 -12.66 0.21
N GLU A 162 -13.81 -13.07 0.08
CA GLU A 162 -14.68 -12.62 -1.02
C GLU A 162 -14.97 -11.11 -0.97
N GLN A 163 -15.07 -10.51 0.23
CA GLN A 163 -15.32 -9.08 0.38
C GLN A 163 -14.09 -8.28 -0.06
N ARG A 164 -12.90 -8.74 0.31
CA ARG A 164 -11.63 -8.16 -0.15
C ARG A 164 -11.48 -8.31 -1.66
N LEU A 165 -11.80 -9.46 -2.22
CA LEU A 165 -11.78 -9.70 -3.66
C LEU A 165 -12.73 -8.75 -4.41
N ASN A 166 -13.92 -8.47 -3.87
CA ASN A 166 -14.86 -7.50 -4.43
C ASN A 166 -14.32 -6.06 -4.36
N SER A 167 -13.57 -5.71 -3.32
CA SER A 167 -12.86 -4.43 -3.23
C SER A 167 -11.79 -4.31 -4.32
N ALA A 168 -11.02 -5.38 -4.56
CA ALA A 168 -10.05 -5.43 -5.65
C ALA A 168 -10.72 -5.27 -7.03
N LYS A 169 -11.85 -5.96 -7.28
CA LYS A 169 -12.64 -5.79 -8.50
C LYS A 169 -13.05 -4.35 -8.74
N THR A 170 -13.59 -3.69 -7.71
CA THR A 170 -14.02 -2.29 -7.78
C THR A 170 -12.86 -1.35 -8.10
N ASN A 171 -11.71 -1.53 -7.44
CA ASN A 171 -10.54 -0.71 -7.69
C ASN A 171 -9.96 -0.93 -9.10
N LEU A 172 -9.85 -2.18 -9.54
CA LEU A 172 -9.36 -2.51 -10.89
C LEU A 172 -10.30 -1.99 -11.98
N GLN A 173 -11.62 -2.06 -11.79
CA GLN A 173 -12.60 -1.45 -12.70
C GLN A 173 -12.44 0.07 -12.80
N ARG A 174 -12.20 0.77 -11.67
CA ARG A 174 -11.89 2.21 -11.66
C ARG A 174 -10.67 2.54 -12.52
N LEU A 175 -9.67 1.67 -12.51
CA LEU A 175 -8.43 1.77 -13.30
C LEU A 175 -8.59 1.24 -14.74
N ASN A 176 -9.81 0.83 -15.16
CA ASN A 176 -10.13 0.21 -16.46
C ASN A 176 -9.35 -1.10 -16.71
N ARG A 177 -9.21 -1.93 -15.66
CA ARG A 177 -8.54 -3.22 -15.71
C ARG A 177 -9.54 -4.34 -15.43
N THR A 178 -9.50 -5.41 -16.21
CA THR A 178 -10.46 -6.52 -16.13
C THR A 178 -9.74 -7.88 -16.13
N PRO A 179 -8.92 -8.20 -15.12
CA PRO A 179 -8.30 -9.51 -14.99
C PRO A 179 -9.33 -10.60 -14.67
N LYS A 180 -8.90 -11.86 -14.69
CA LYS A 180 -9.68 -12.94 -14.09
C LYS A 180 -9.67 -12.80 -12.56
N PHE A 181 -10.77 -13.24 -11.91
CA PHE A 181 -10.86 -13.26 -10.45
C PHE A 181 -11.14 -14.67 -9.95
N LEU A 182 -10.46 -15.06 -8.91
CA LEU A 182 -10.55 -16.37 -8.30
C LEU A 182 -10.69 -16.25 -6.78
N HIS A 183 -11.79 -16.73 -6.21
CA HIS A 183 -11.94 -16.84 -4.77
C HIS A 183 -11.35 -18.18 -4.33
N LEU A 184 -10.18 -18.18 -3.69
CA LEU A 184 -9.46 -19.40 -3.34
C LEU A 184 -8.53 -19.17 -2.14
N ASP A 185 -8.48 -20.16 -1.27
CA ASP A 185 -7.51 -20.25 -0.18
C ASP A 185 -6.27 -21.06 -0.63
N PHE A 186 -5.16 -20.39 -0.87
CA PHE A 186 -3.89 -21.01 -1.26
C PHE A 186 -3.17 -21.73 -0.10
N SER A 187 -3.64 -21.61 1.14
CA SER A 187 -3.15 -22.40 2.27
C SER A 187 -3.81 -23.78 2.36
N ALA A 188 -4.91 -23.99 1.61
CA ALA A 188 -5.67 -25.23 1.53
C ALA A 188 -5.23 -26.09 0.33
N ASP A 189 -6.02 -27.11 -0.01
CA ASP A 189 -5.80 -27.94 -1.19
C ASP A 189 -6.08 -27.18 -2.49
N ILE A 190 -5.04 -26.98 -3.29
CA ILE A 190 -5.07 -26.32 -4.61
C ILE A 190 -5.03 -27.30 -5.78
N SER A 191 -5.21 -28.60 -5.55
CA SER A 191 -5.16 -29.63 -6.60
C SER A 191 -6.21 -29.42 -7.73
N GLY A 192 -7.25 -28.62 -7.48
CA GLY A 192 -8.25 -28.22 -8.45
C GLY A 192 -7.77 -27.18 -9.48
N ILE A 193 -6.65 -26.50 -9.23
CA ILE A 193 -6.05 -25.55 -10.17
C ILE A 193 -5.32 -26.34 -11.25
N LYS A 194 -5.81 -26.27 -12.48
CA LYS A 194 -5.18 -26.92 -13.64
C LYS A 194 -4.35 -25.95 -14.49
N GLU A 195 -4.51 -24.66 -14.24
CA GLU A 195 -3.76 -23.62 -14.94
C GLU A 195 -2.32 -23.58 -14.44
N THR A 196 -1.38 -23.31 -15.34
CA THR A 196 0.02 -23.04 -15.04
C THR A 196 0.31 -21.57 -15.19
N PHE A 197 1.22 -21.05 -14.39
CA PHE A 197 1.58 -19.63 -14.38
C PHE A 197 3.08 -19.48 -14.63
N ASP A 198 3.45 -18.50 -15.44
CA ASP A 198 4.84 -18.13 -15.70
C ASP A 198 5.40 -17.31 -14.56
N LYS A 199 4.55 -16.50 -13.91
CA LYS A 199 4.89 -15.61 -12.79
C LYS A 199 3.84 -15.69 -11.70
N ILE A 200 4.28 -15.70 -10.45
CA ILE A 200 3.39 -15.71 -9.29
C ILE A 200 3.84 -14.62 -8.31
N LEU A 201 2.91 -13.72 -7.97
CA LEU A 201 3.06 -12.76 -6.90
C LEU A 201 2.40 -13.30 -5.64
N VAL A 202 3.18 -13.40 -4.55
CA VAL A 202 2.70 -13.81 -3.22
C VAL A 202 2.95 -12.66 -2.25
N ASP A 203 1.93 -11.82 -2.06
CA ASP A 203 1.93 -10.74 -1.07
C ASP A 203 1.02 -11.17 0.09
N ALA A 204 1.50 -12.17 0.84
CA ALA A 204 0.71 -12.81 1.89
C ALA A 204 0.42 -11.85 3.06
N PRO A 205 -0.77 -11.97 3.71
CA PRO A 205 -1.06 -11.19 4.89
C PRO A 205 -0.03 -11.45 6.00
N CYS A 206 0.36 -10.39 6.69
CA CYS A 206 1.26 -10.45 7.83
C CYS A 206 0.55 -9.96 9.10
N SER A 207 1.26 -10.03 10.26
CA SER A 207 0.73 -9.55 11.55
C SER A 207 0.47 -8.04 11.59
N GLY A 208 1.06 -7.26 10.65
CA GLY A 208 0.89 -5.81 10.60
C GLY A 208 1.50 -5.07 11.78
N THR A 209 2.45 -5.67 12.50
CA THR A 209 3.07 -5.08 13.71
C THR A 209 3.86 -3.79 13.43
N GLY A 210 4.16 -3.47 12.18
CA GLY A 210 4.77 -2.20 11.78
C GLY A 210 3.75 -1.06 11.58
N VAL A 211 2.46 -1.33 11.75
CA VAL A 211 1.37 -0.35 11.61
C VAL A 211 0.62 -0.32 12.94
N ILE A 212 1.04 0.55 13.84
CA ILE A 212 0.46 0.71 15.18
C ILE A 212 -0.41 1.95 15.24
#